data_033baf724bcd391b7626575ce4297235
#
_entry.id   033baf724bcd391b7626575ce4297235
#
_cell.length_a   1.000
_cell.length_b   1.000
_cell.length_c   1.000
_cell.angle_alpha   90.00
_cell.angle_beta   90.00
_cell.angle_gamma   90.00
#
_symmetry.space_group_name_H-M   'P 1'
#
loop_
_entity.id
_entity.type
_entity.pdbx_description
1 polymer ?
#
loop_
_entity_poly.entity_id
_entity_poly.type
_entity_poly.pdbx_seq_one_letter_code
_entity_poly.pdbx_strand_id
1 'polypeptide(L)'
;GLATQSQAADAPLQVRIGYLGYRPDPGPLLSNVIPEPTDAGLRGAELAITDSNSTGRFLNHSYSLVSASVDSPDALIHAAQAQHEQGLRLFVVNAPAETLRRLSAVLPDSLLFNAGSPDDSLRTTDCLPNVLHSLPSRAMLADALGQFLVVRKWQRALLIVGPTADDQAYAAALRRAAKRFGVQLVAEKAWSFDNDQRRSAQADMPLFTQTAEYDVVLVADERGDFGEYVPYQTWYPRPVAGTQGLTPVGWHKTVETYGAAQLQKRFEALTGRWMNDRDFAAWMAVRSIASAVSKLRQTEPMAIRQLE
;
A
#
# COMPACT_ATOMS: atom_id res chain seq x y z
N GLY A 1 -6.82 8.06 63.76
CA GLY A 1 -6.32 8.58 62.50
C GLY A 1 -6.16 7.45 61.52
N LEU A 2 -7.15 7.24 60.64
CA LEU A 2 -7.05 6.34 59.47
C LEU A 2 -6.25 7.09 58.42
N ALA A 3 -5.02 6.69 58.17
CA ALA A 3 -4.23 7.14 57.05
C ALA A 3 -4.82 6.51 55.77
N THR A 4 -5.52 7.28 54.98
CA THR A 4 -5.89 7.00 53.60
C THR A 4 -4.58 6.91 52.80
N GLN A 5 -4.08 5.71 52.52
CA GLN A 5 -3.06 5.53 51.50
C GLN A 5 -3.70 5.92 50.16
N SER A 6 -3.30 7.07 49.64
CA SER A 6 -3.53 7.48 48.29
C SER A 6 -2.77 6.45 47.38
N GLN A 7 -3.45 5.49 46.81
CA GLN A 7 -2.88 4.71 45.71
C GLN A 7 -2.58 5.68 44.59
N ALA A 8 -1.28 5.92 44.36
CA ALA A 8 -0.85 6.62 43.16
C ALA A 8 -1.41 5.86 41.95
N ALA A 9 -2.15 6.56 41.09
CA ALA A 9 -2.62 5.99 39.83
C ALA A 9 -1.42 5.46 39.06
N ASP A 10 -1.48 4.22 38.59
CA ASP A 10 -0.41 3.63 37.77
C ASP A 10 -0.14 4.51 36.56
N ALA A 11 1.13 4.68 36.22
CA ALA A 11 1.53 5.42 35.01
C ALA A 11 0.92 4.74 33.78
N PRO A 12 0.45 5.50 32.75
CA PRO A 12 -0.08 4.91 31.55
C PRO A 12 0.98 4.12 30.80
N LEU A 13 0.58 3.02 30.18
CA LEU A 13 1.42 2.28 29.24
C LEU A 13 1.67 3.17 28.03
N GLN A 14 2.94 3.51 27.78
CA GLN A 14 3.33 4.34 26.65
C GLN A 14 3.58 3.44 25.43
N VAL A 15 2.81 3.64 24.37
CA VAL A 15 2.98 2.94 23.10
C VAL A 15 3.51 3.95 22.09
N ARG A 16 4.81 3.87 21.83
CA ARG A 16 5.51 4.79 20.92
C ARG A 16 5.77 4.07 19.60
N ILE A 17 5.18 4.60 18.52
CA ILE A 17 5.25 4.01 17.19
C ILE A 17 6.07 4.93 16.29
N GLY A 18 7.05 4.38 15.57
CA GLY A 18 7.80 5.09 14.55
C GLY A 18 7.09 5.00 13.21
N TYR A 19 7.00 6.10 12.49
CA TYR A 19 6.64 6.13 11.07
C TYR A 19 7.87 6.46 10.25
N LEU A 20 8.17 5.64 9.26
CA LEU A 20 9.32 5.77 8.38
C LEU A 20 8.85 5.80 6.93
N GLY A 21 8.90 6.97 6.30
CA GLY A 21 8.44 7.19 4.94
C GLY A 21 9.54 7.64 3.99
N TYR A 22 9.69 6.94 2.88
CA TYR A 22 10.51 7.32 1.75
C TYR A 22 9.81 6.88 0.47
N ARG A 23 9.58 7.84 -0.44
CA ARG A 23 9.04 7.57 -1.77
C ARG A 23 10.01 8.12 -2.80
N PRO A 24 10.50 7.28 -3.73
CA PRO A 24 11.32 7.76 -4.84
C PRO A 24 10.57 8.82 -5.64
N ASP A 25 11.27 9.85 -6.09
CA ASP A 25 10.71 10.80 -7.06
C ASP A 25 10.42 10.05 -8.36
N PRO A 26 9.16 9.98 -8.82
CA PRO A 26 8.83 9.29 -10.08
C PRO A 26 9.31 10.03 -11.32
N GLY A 27 9.85 11.24 -11.17
CA GLY A 27 10.19 12.12 -12.29
C GLY A 27 8.95 12.79 -12.91
N PRO A 28 9.10 13.42 -14.08
CA PRO A 28 7.99 14.06 -14.78
C PRO A 28 6.92 13.05 -15.15
N LEU A 29 5.65 13.39 -14.87
CA LEU A 29 4.52 12.59 -15.31
C LEU A 29 4.29 12.75 -16.81
N LEU A 30 4.10 11.64 -17.51
CA LEU A 30 3.84 11.58 -18.94
C LEU A 30 2.35 11.58 -19.29
N SER A 31 1.49 11.68 -18.28
CA SER A 31 0.04 11.70 -18.40
C SER A 31 -0.58 12.77 -17.49
N ASN A 32 -1.91 12.89 -17.49
CA ASN A 32 -2.66 13.81 -16.63
C ASN A 32 -3.08 13.17 -15.30
N VAL A 33 -2.46 12.07 -14.91
CA VAL A 33 -2.73 11.40 -13.64
C VAL A 33 -2.36 12.33 -12.48
N ILE A 34 -3.26 12.42 -11.50
CA ILE A 34 -3.03 13.21 -10.29
C ILE A 34 -1.93 12.54 -9.47
N PRO A 35 -0.85 13.24 -9.11
CA PRO A 35 0.21 12.67 -8.29
C PRO A 35 -0.31 12.22 -6.92
N GLU A 36 0.33 11.18 -6.37
CA GLU A 36 0.08 10.78 -4.99
C GLU A 36 0.40 11.94 -4.03
N PRO A 37 -0.46 12.21 -3.02
CA PRO A 37 -0.15 13.23 -2.02
C PRO A 37 1.17 12.95 -1.32
N THR A 38 1.97 13.98 -1.06
CA THR A 38 3.28 13.82 -0.40
C THR A 38 3.20 13.31 1.03
N ASP A 39 2.06 13.50 1.69
CA ASP A 39 1.76 13.05 3.04
C ASP A 39 0.98 11.71 3.07
N ALA A 40 0.83 11.03 1.92
CA ALA A 40 0.17 9.73 1.85
C ALA A 40 0.87 8.70 2.74
N GLY A 41 0.09 7.98 3.51
CA GLY A 41 0.58 7.06 4.55
C GLY A 41 0.71 7.73 5.92
N LEU A 42 1.47 8.80 6.03
CA LEU A 42 1.66 9.51 7.30
C LEU A 42 0.33 9.95 7.92
N ARG A 43 -0.55 10.53 7.13
CA ARG A 43 -1.84 11.04 7.63
C ARG A 43 -2.75 9.91 8.09
N GLY A 44 -2.67 8.73 7.45
CA GLY A 44 -3.38 7.53 7.91
C GLY A 44 -2.87 7.05 9.28
N ALA A 45 -1.55 7.04 9.48
CA ALA A 45 -0.96 6.70 10.76
C ALA A 45 -1.36 7.70 11.86
N GLU A 46 -1.36 8.99 11.57
CA GLU A 46 -1.79 10.03 12.51
C GLU A 46 -3.24 9.86 12.95
N LEU A 47 -4.15 9.57 12.01
CA LEU A 47 -5.54 9.31 12.34
C LEU A 47 -5.68 8.07 13.23
N ALA A 48 -4.92 7.02 12.94
CA ALA A 48 -4.94 5.79 13.74
C ALA A 48 -4.42 6.01 15.17
N ILE A 49 -3.44 6.90 15.37
CA ILE A 49 -3.00 7.30 16.71
C ILE A 49 -4.14 7.96 17.47
N THR A 50 -4.86 8.88 16.84
CA THR A 50 -6.05 9.53 17.44
C THR A 50 -7.11 8.48 17.81
N ASP A 51 -7.42 7.56 16.91
CA ASP A 51 -8.37 6.48 17.13
C ASP A 51 -7.92 5.54 18.26
N SER A 52 -6.63 5.24 18.33
CA SER A 52 -6.05 4.35 19.34
C SER A 52 -6.05 4.99 20.73
N ASN A 53 -5.81 6.28 20.81
CA ASN A 53 -5.92 7.04 22.06
C ASN A 53 -7.36 7.11 22.55
N SER A 54 -8.31 7.23 21.65
CA SER A 54 -9.74 7.27 22.00
C SER A 54 -10.18 6.01 22.75
N THR A 55 -9.72 4.84 22.31
CA THR A 55 -10.01 3.56 22.97
C THR A 55 -9.02 3.22 24.08
N GLY A 56 -7.76 3.57 23.91
CA GLY A 56 -6.67 3.25 24.85
C GLY A 56 -6.82 3.89 26.22
N ARG A 57 -7.46 5.05 26.31
CA ARG A 57 -7.70 5.73 27.60
C ARG A 57 -8.44 4.88 28.60
N PHE A 58 -9.33 4.00 28.15
CA PHE A 58 -10.07 3.08 29.04
C PHE A 58 -9.20 1.99 29.63
N LEU A 59 -8.04 1.72 29.01
CA LEU A 59 -7.06 0.75 29.45
C LEU A 59 -5.84 1.43 30.10
N ASN A 60 -5.84 2.74 30.21
CA ASN A 60 -4.70 3.54 30.63
C ASN A 60 -3.49 3.35 29.68
N HIS A 61 -3.74 3.30 28.36
CA HIS A 61 -2.75 3.24 27.30
C HIS A 61 -2.69 4.56 26.56
N SER A 62 -1.49 5.04 26.28
CA SER A 62 -1.24 6.27 25.53
C SER A 62 -0.40 5.99 24.31
N TYR A 63 -0.87 6.40 23.15
CA TYR A 63 -0.23 6.18 21.85
C TYR A 63 0.37 7.48 21.31
N SER A 64 1.58 7.40 20.80
CA SER A 64 2.26 8.50 20.13
C SER A 64 3.01 8.05 18.89
N LEU A 65 3.17 8.98 17.93
CA LEU A 65 3.85 8.75 16.67
C LEU A 65 5.10 9.61 16.60
N VAL A 66 6.22 9.00 16.25
CA VAL A 66 7.45 9.69 15.88
C VAL A 66 7.67 9.47 14.40
N SER A 67 7.51 10.50 13.59
CA SER A 67 7.53 10.38 12.14
C SER A 67 8.83 10.90 11.53
N ALA A 68 9.27 10.22 10.47
CA ALA A 68 10.32 10.67 9.57
C ALA A 68 9.86 10.41 8.14
N SER A 69 9.76 11.49 7.35
CA SER A 69 9.52 11.43 5.91
C SER A 69 10.71 12.07 5.22
N VAL A 70 11.45 11.30 4.44
CA VAL A 70 12.75 11.68 3.90
C VAL A 70 12.82 11.42 2.40
N ASP A 71 13.85 11.93 1.74
CA ASP A 71 14.02 11.91 0.29
C ASP A 71 15.07 10.90 -0.21
N SER A 72 15.67 10.13 0.69
CA SER A 72 16.64 9.10 0.32
C SER A 72 16.56 7.87 1.21
N PRO A 73 16.95 6.68 0.70
CA PRO A 73 17.03 5.48 1.53
C PRO A 73 17.97 5.62 2.72
N ASP A 74 19.14 6.23 2.52
CA ASP A 74 20.15 6.40 3.59
C ASP A 74 19.64 7.32 4.69
N ALA A 75 18.94 8.40 4.34
CA ALA A 75 18.30 9.28 5.32
C ALA A 75 17.24 8.52 6.13
N LEU A 76 16.50 7.60 5.50
CA LEU A 76 15.50 6.80 6.21
C LEU A 76 16.16 5.81 7.19
N ILE A 77 17.26 5.17 6.80
CA ILE A 77 18.03 4.29 7.69
C ILE A 77 18.53 5.07 8.91
N HIS A 78 19.10 6.26 8.71
CA HIS A 78 19.56 7.12 9.81
C HIS A 78 18.41 7.52 10.74
N ALA A 79 17.26 7.91 10.19
CA ALA A 79 16.10 8.25 10.98
C ALA A 79 15.59 7.05 11.81
N ALA A 80 15.58 5.86 11.22
CA ALA A 80 15.19 4.64 11.91
C ALA A 80 16.13 4.32 13.07
N GLN A 81 17.42 4.44 12.86
CA GLN A 81 18.42 4.22 13.91
C GLN A 81 18.27 5.25 15.04
N ALA A 82 18.01 6.51 14.72
CA ALA A 82 17.78 7.55 15.72
C ALA A 82 16.51 7.26 16.55
N GLN A 83 15.44 6.82 15.92
CA GLN A 83 14.22 6.42 16.63
C GLN A 83 14.46 5.19 17.51
N HIS A 84 15.21 4.22 17.02
CA HIS A 84 15.61 3.04 17.79
C HIS A 84 16.43 3.41 19.04
N GLU A 85 17.37 4.32 18.93
CA GLU A 85 18.13 4.86 20.06
C GLU A 85 17.26 5.57 21.10
N GLN A 86 16.13 6.14 20.66
CA GLN A 86 15.12 6.72 21.55
C GLN A 86 14.20 5.67 22.19
N GLY A 87 14.42 4.40 21.92
CA GLY A 87 13.68 3.29 22.51
C GLY A 87 12.51 2.77 21.68
N LEU A 88 12.26 3.30 20.46
CA LEU A 88 11.20 2.78 19.62
C LEU A 88 11.55 1.40 19.04
N ARG A 89 10.57 0.49 19.04
CA ARG A 89 10.72 -0.89 18.57
C ARG A 89 9.57 -1.33 17.65
N LEU A 90 8.57 -0.48 17.47
CA LEU A 90 7.41 -0.72 16.60
C LEU A 90 7.39 0.35 15.52
N PHE A 91 7.40 -0.07 14.27
CA PHE A 91 7.54 0.85 13.13
C PHE A 91 6.50 0.56 12.05
N VAL A 92 5.97 1.62 11.46
CA VAL A 92 5.19 1.60 10.23
C VAL A 92 6.07 2.13 9.10
N VAL A 93 6.28 1.33 8.07
CA VAL A 93 7.23 1.63 7.00
C VAL A 93 6.49 1.80 5.67
N ASN A 94 6.58 3.00 5.09
CA ASN A 94 6.10 3.33 3.76
C ASN A 94 7.30 3.59 2.84
N ALA A 95 7.88 2.53 2.31
CA ALA A 95 9.08 2.59 1.49
C ALA A 95 9.13 1.44 0.49
N PRO A 96 10.00 1.53 -0.55
CA PRO A 96 10.23 0.42 -1.47
C PRO A 96 10.79 -0.82 -0.77
N ALA A 97 10.63 -1.98 -1.41
CA ALA A 97 11.04 -3.28 -0.87
C ALA A 97 12.50 -3.33 -0.45
N GLU A 98 13.41 -2.79 -1.25
CA GLU A 98 14.84 -2.81 -0.94
C GLU A 98 15.16 -2.01 0.33
N THR A 99 14.55 -0.84 0.48
CA THR A 99 14.70 -0.02 1.69
C THR A 99 14.13 -0.74 2.91
N LEU A 100 12.99 -1.40 2.77
CA LEU A 100 12.39 -2.21 3.83
C LEU A 100 13.32 -3.36 4.25
N ARG A 101 13.97 -4.04 3.30
CA ARG A 101 14.97 -5.09 3.59
C ARG A 101 16.12 -4.55 4.42
N ARG A 102 16.65 -3.38 4.05
CA ARG A 102 17.72 -2.71 4.81
C ARG A 102 17.26 -2.34 6.22
N LEU A 103 16.07 -1.78 6.37
CA LEU A 103 15.49 -1.46 7.68
C LEU A 103 15.34 -2.70 8.55
N SER A 104 14.82 -3.78 7.99
CA SER A 104 14.69 -5.06 8.70
C SER A 104 16.03 -5.57 9.23
N ALA A 105 17.08 -5.44 8.44
CA ALA A 105 18.43 -5.89 8.81
C ALA A 105 19.08 -5.04 9.92
N VAL A 106 18.85 -3.72 9.90
CA VAL A 106 19.44 -2.81 10.92
C VAL A 106 18.61 -2.71 12.19
N LEU A 107 17.38 -3.22 12.19
CA LEU A 107 16.45 -3.21 13.32
C LEU A 107 15.96 -4.63 13.66
N PRO A 108 16.86 -5.59 13.93
CA PRO A 108 16.47 -7.00 14.07
C PRO A 108 15.61 -7.27 15.32
N ASP A 109 15.66 -6.43 16.31
CA ASP A 109 14.90 -6.51 17.57
C ASP A 109 13.56 -5.76 17.53
N SER A 110 13.23 -5.21 16.37
CA SER A 110 12.04 -4.39 16.16
C SER A 110 11.04 -5.11 15.27
N LEU A 111 9.77 -4.72 15.36
CA LEU A 111 8.71 -5.17 14.48
C LEU A 111 8.36 -4.04 13.50
N LEU A 112 8.42 -4.34 12.21
CA LEU A 112 8.12 -3.42 11.13
C LEU A 112 6.84 -3.84 10.42
N PHE A 113 5.92 -2.90 10.22
CA PHE A 113 4.73 -3.10 9.40
C PHE A 113 4.97 -2.49 8.03
N ASN A 114 4.97 -3.33 7.01
CA ASN A 114 5.06 -2.88 5.62
C ASN A 114 3.72 -2.27 5.18
N ALA A 115 3.70 -0.96 5.07
CA ALA A 115 2.55 -0.17 4.60
C ALA A 115 2.83 0.51 3.25
N GLY A 116 3.89 0.12 2.54
CA GLY A 116 4.34 0.83 1.35
C GLY A 116 4.68 -0.04 0.14
N SER A 117 5.18 -1.25 0.31
CA SER A 117 5.64 -2.08 -0.80
C SER A 117 4.70 -3.25 -1.09
N PRO A 118 4.14 -3.34 -2.32
CA PRO A 118 3.33 -4.49 -2.75
C PRO A 118 4.18 -5.63 -3.32
N ASP A 119 5.49 -5.62 -3.14
CA ASP A 119 6.42 -6.57 -3.75
C ASP A 119 6.16 -8.00 -3.25
N ASP A 120 5.93 -8.92 -4.19
CA ASP A 120 5.60 -10.31 -3.89
C ASP A 120 6.76 -11.08 -3.25
N SER A 121 8.01 -10.70 -3.54
CA SER A 121 9.18 -11.37 -2.98
C SER A 121 9.25 -11.26 -1.46
N LEU A 122 8.71 -10.19 -0.87
CA LEU A 122 8.65 -10.01 0.58
C LEU A 122 7.79 -11.05 1.29
N ARG A 123 6.95 -11.77 0.56
CA ARG A 123 6.04 -12.80 1.10
C ARG A 123 6.36 -14.20 0.59
N THR A 124 7.37 -14.35 -0.24
CA THR A 124 7.75 -15.61 -0.88
C THR A 124 9.22 -15.94 -0.66
N THR A 125 10.11 -15.41 -1.50
CA THR A 125 11.55 -15.74 -1.49
C THR A 125 12.33 -14.99 -0.42
N ASP A 126 11.90 -13.78 -0.05
CA ASP A 126 12.59 -12.88 0.89
C ASP A 126 11.71 -12.55 2.10
N CYS A 127 11.10 -13.55 2.70
CA CYS A 127 10.34 -13.36 3.93
C CYS A 127 11.26 -12.85 5.05
N LEU A 128 10.94 -11.66 5.56
CA LEU A 128 11.71 -11.04 6.63
C LEU A 128 11.08 -11.40 7.98
N PRO A 129 11.88 -11.89 8.96
CA PRO A 129 11.34 -12.45 10.19
C PRO A 129 10.68 -11.42 11.11
N ASN A 130 11.01 -10.14 10.96
CA ASN A 130 10.50 -9.04 11.77
C ASN A 130 9.59 -8.08 10.99
N VAL A 131 9.01 -8.53 9.87
CA VAL A 131 8.11 -7.73 9.04
C VAL A 131 6.74 -8.39 8.93
N LEU A 132 5.71 -7.61 9.18
CA LEU A 132 4.30 -7.92 8.88
C LEU A 132 3.81 -6.96 7.79
N HIS A 133 2.70 -7.30 7.14
CA HIS A 133 2.19 -6.54 6.00
C HIS A 133 0.79 -6.02 6.26
N SER A 134 0.55 -4.74 6.00
CA SER A 134 -0.75 -4.09 6.15
C SER A 134 -1.35 -3.61 4.83
N LEU A 135 -0.69 -3.91 3.70
CA LEU A 135 -1.26 -3.64 2.38
C LEU A 135 -1.23 -4.91 1.53
N PRO A 136 -2.11 -5.01 0.51
CA PRO A 136 -2.09 -6.15 -0.41
C PRO A 136 -0.81 -6.20 -1.24
N SER A 137 -0.33 -7.40 -1.52
CA SER A 137 0.71 -7.63 -2.53
C SER A 137 0.13 -7.53 -3.94
N ARG A 138 1.00 -7.38 -4.95
CA ARG A 138 0.57 -7.43 -6.35
C ARG A 138 -0.14 -8.75 -6.69
N ALA A 139 0.35 -9.86 -6.17
CA ALA A 139 -0.30 -11.16 -6.37
C ALA A 139 -1.74 -11.19 -5.81
N MET A 140 -1.96 -10.62 -4.63
CA MET A 140 -3.30 -10.53 -4.02
C MET A 140 -4.23 -9.64 -4.85
N LEU A 141 -3.75 -8.49 -5.32
CA LEU A 141 -4.53 -7.59 -6.18
C LEU A 141 -4.88 -8.26 -7.50
N ALA A 142 -3.92 -8.92 -8.13
CA ALA A 142 -4.13 -9.62 -9.39
C ALA A 142 -5.10 -10.81 -9.23
N ASP A 143 -5.01 -11.56 -8.13
CA ASP A 143 -5.95 -12.65 -7.84
C ASP A 143 -7.38 -12.13 -7.62
N ALA A 144 -7.55 -11.01 -6.94
CA ALA A 144 -8.86 -10.37 -6.80
C ALA A 144 -9.44 -9.97 -8.16
N LEU A 145 -8.62 -9.41 -9.03
CA LEU A 145 -9.02 -9.08 -10.39
C LEU A 145 -9.35 -10.35 -11.19
N GLY A 146 -8.54 -11.40 -11.07
CA GLY A 146 -8.78 -12.69 -11.74
C GLY A 146 -10.13 -13.29 -11.37
N GLN A 147 -10.52 -13.25 -10.09
CA GLN A 147 -11.85 -13.68 -9.65
C GLN A 147 -12.96 -12.85 -10.29
N PHE A 148 -12.78 -11.54 -10.38
CA PHE A 148 -13.73 -10.64 -11.02
C PHE A 148 -13.91 -10.97 -12.50
N LEU A 149 -12.81 -11.27 -13.23
CA LEU A 149 -12.85 -11.64 -14.62
C LEU A 149 -13.65 -12.95 -14.84
N VAL A 150 -13.47 -13.94 -13.96
CA VAL A 150 -14.25 -15.18 -13.98
C VAL A 150 -15.74 -14.92 -13.84
N VAL A 151 -16.14 -14.10 -12.86
CA VAL A 151 -17.54 -13.74 -12.63
C VAL A 151 -18.14 -13.03 -13.85
N ARG A 152 -17.37 -12.19 -14.51
CA ARG A 152 -17.76 -11.49 -15.72
C ARG A 152 -17.71 -12.35 -16.97
N LYS A 153 -17.11 -13.53 -16.90
CA LYS A 153 -16.85 -14.41 -18.04
C LYS A 153 -15.97 -13.78 -19.13
N TRP A 154 -15.08 -12.91 -18.72
CA TRP A 154 -14.04 -12.32 -19.58
C TRP A 154 -12.83 -13.23 -19.59
N GLN A 155 -12.81 -14.17 -20.53
CA GLN A 155 -11.84 -15.27 -20.56
C GLN A 155 -10.64 -15.02 -21.47
N ARG A 156 -10.70 -13.99 -22.32
CA ARG A 156 -9.62 -13.64 -23.25
C ARG A 156 -9.16 -12.23 -22.95
N ALA A 157 -7.87 -12.05 -22.77
CA ALA A 157 -7.28 -10.77 -22.40
C ALA A 157 -6.11 -10.38 -23.31
N LEU A 158 -6.05 -9.10 -23.65
CA LEU A 158 -4.84 -8.45 -24.14
C LEU A 158 -4.10 -7.84 -22.96
N LEU A 159 -2.83 -8.15 -22.78
CA LEU A 159 -1.98 -7.55 -21.74
C LEU A 159 -1.06 -6.50 -22.35
N ILE A 160 -1.09 -5.29 -21.80
CA ILE A 160 -0.19 -4.18 -22.15
C ILE A 160 0.72 -3.89 -20.96
N VAL A 161 2.01 -3.91 -21.17
CA VAL A 161 3.02 -3.80 -20.12
C VAL A 161 3.91 -2.59 -20.35
N GLY A 162 4.01 -1.73 -19.35
CA GLY A 162 4.93 -0.59 -19.35
C GLY A 162 6.39 -1.01 -19.14
N PRO A 163 7.32 -0.07 -19.35
CA PRO A 163 8.76 -0.40 -19.39
C PRO A 163 9.45 -0.47 -18.03
N THR A 164 8.80 -0.04 -16.95
CA THR A 164 9.45 0.02 -15.63
C THR A 164 9.52 -1.36 -14.95
N ALA A 165 10.42 -1.51 -13.98
CA ALA A 165 10.51 -2.73 -13.18
C ALA A 165 9.21 -3.02 -12.42
N ASP A 166 8.55 -1.99 -11.91
CA ASP A 166 7.26 -2.12 -11.22
C ASP A 166 6.15 -2.58 -12.17
N ASP A 167 6.13 -2.06 -13.41
CA ASP A 167 5.20 -2.52 -14.45
C ASP A 167 5.40 -3.99 -14.77
N GLN A 168 6.66 -4.43 -14.88
CA GLN A 168 6.99 -5.84 -15.11
C GLN A 168 6.53 -6.71 -13.94
N ALA A 169 6.69 -6.25 -12.71
CA ALA A 169 6.24 -6.96 -11.53
C ALA A 169 4.71 -7.09 -11.48
N TYR A 170 3.99 -6.02 -11.83
CA TYR A 170 2.52 -6.05 -11.90
C TYR A 170 2.07 -7.00 -13.02
N ALA A 171 2.70 -6.96 -14.17
CA ALA A 171 2.42 -7.88 -15.29
C ALA A 171 2.67 -9.33 -14.91
N ALA A 172 3.73 -9.63 -14.17
CA ALA A 172 4.01 -10.98 -13.69
C ALA A 172 2.89 -11.50 -12.79
N ALA A 173 2.37 -10.64 -11.90
CA ALA A 173 1.22 -10.97 -11.05
C ALA A 173 -0.05 -11.23 -11.89
N LEU A 174 -0.30 -10.41 -12.92
CA LEU A 174 -1.42 -10.62 -13.84
C LEU A 174 -1.31 -11.91 -14.62
N ARG A 175 -0.13 -12.27 -15.13
CA ARG A 175 0.11 -13.55 -15.86
C ARG A 175 -0.15 -14.74 -14.94
N ARG A 176 0.32 -14.69 -13.71
CA ARG A 176 0.08 -15.72 -12.70
C ARG A 176 -1.42 -15.87 -12.40
N ALA A 177 -2.12 -14.77 -12.19
CA ALA A 177 -3.57 -14.77 -11.93
C ALA A 177 -4.34 -15.29 -13.15
N ALA A 178 -3.99 -14.86 -14.37
CA ALA A 178 -4.61 -15.35 -15.60
C ALA A 178 -4.51 -16.88 -15.71
N LYS A 179 -3.32 -17.43 -15.46
CA LYS A 179 -3.12 -18.88 -15.44
C LYS A 179 -3.97 -19.56 -14.37
N ARG A 180 -4.01 -19.00 -13.16
CA ARG A 180 -4.75 -19.56 -12.04
C ARG A 180 -6.25 -19.59 -12.28
N PHE A 181 -6.80 -18.52 -12.87
CA PHE A 181 -8.23 -18.34 -13.08
C PHE A 181 -8.72 -18.69 -14.50
N GLY A 182 -7.88 -19.28 -15.33
CA GLY A 182 -8.25 -19.73 -16.66
C GLY A 182 -8.50 -18.62 -17.66
N VAL A 183 -7.87 -17.47 -17.51
CA VAL A 183 -7.90 -16.37 -18.47
C VAL A 183 -6.80 -16.58 -19.50
N GLN A 184 -7.17 -16.63 -20.78
CA GLN A 184 -6.22 -16.75 -21.88
C GLN A 184 -5.67 -15.36 -22.24
N LEU A 185 -4.36 -15.20 -22.18
CA LEU A 185 -3.69 -14.02 -22.74
C LEU A 185 -3.52 -14.23 -24.23
N VAL A 186 -4.37 -13.61 -25.04
CA VAL A 186 -4.36 -13.76 -26.51
C VAL A 186 -3.19 -13.03 -27.13
N ALA A 187 -2.68 -11.98 -26.50
CA ALA A 187 -1.48 -11.25 -26.87
C ALA A 187 -0.92 -10.51 -25.67
N GLU A 188 0.39 -10.27 -25.69
CA GLU A 188 1.09 -9.35 -24.80
C GLU A 188 1.82 -8.31 -25.62
N LYS A 189 1.70 -7.03 -25.26
CA LYS A 189 2.35 -5.94 -25.93
C LYS A 189 3.11 -5.07 -24.94
N ALA A 190 4.37 -4.79 -25.24
CA ALA A 190 5.19 -3.87 -24.49
C ALA A 190 4.94 -2.44 -25.02
N TRP A 191 4.57 -1.55 -24.10
CA TRP A 191 4.51 -0.13 -24.41
C TRP A 191 5.92 0.47 -24.35
N SER A 192 6.31 1.17 -25.39
CA SER A 192 7.55 1.93 -25.42
C SER A 192 7.25 3.38 -25.81
N PHE A 193 8.01 4.31 -25.23
CA PHE A 193 7.87 5.72 -25.52
C PHE A 193 8.86 6.15 -26.60
N ASP A 194 8.42 7.07 -27.44
CA ASP A 194 9.27 7.84 -28.34
C ASP A 194 9.38 9.31 -27.87
N ASN A 195 9.92 10.19 -28.72
CA ASN A 195 10.16 11.59 -28.36
C ASN A 195 8.89 12.44 -28.18
N ASP A 196 7.72 11.96 -28.63
CA ASP A 196 6.41 12.63 -28.45
C ASP A 196 5.42 11.67 -27.77
N GLN A 197 5.74 11.27 -26.57
CA GLN A 197 5.16 10.15 -25.84
C GLN A 197 3.65 10.27 -25.61
N ARG A 198 3.19 11.45 -25.17
CA ARG A 198 1.76 11.67 -24.88
C ARG A 198 0.92 11.61 -26.13
N ARG A 199 1.38 12.25 -27.19
CA ARG A 199 0.68 12.33 -28.47
C ARG A 199 0.62 10.95 -29.15
N SER A 200 1.73 10.20 -29.11
CA SER A 200 1.79 8.84 -29.62
C SER A 200 0.83 7.93 -28.86
N ALA A 201 0.77 8.03 -27.52
CA ALA A 201 -0.13 7.22 -26.73
C ALA A 201 -1.60 7.41 -27.12
N GLN A 202 -2.04 8.65 -27.30
CA GLN A 202 -3.40 8.96 -27.73
C GLN A 202 -3.70 8.51 -29.16
N ALA A 203 -2.78 8.76 -30.10
CA ALA A 203 -2.99 8.52 -31.52
C ALA A 203 -2.88 7.04 -31.89
N ASP A 204 -1.96 6.30 -31.26
CA ASP A 204 -1.57 4.98 -31.68
C ASP A 204 -2.31 3.86 -30.94
N MET A 205 -3.01 4.18 -29.86
CA MET A 205 -3.65 3.18 -29.01
C MET A 205 -4.62 2.25 -29.77
N PRO A 206 -5.49 2.72 -30.66
CA PRO A 206 -6.38 1.84 -31.40
C PRO A 206 -5.63 0.80 -32.22
N LEU A 207 -4.61 1.21 -32.99
CA LEU A 207 -3.83 0.31 -33.82
C LEU A 207 -2.92 -0.60 -32.98
N PHE A 208 -2.36 -0.05 -31.90
CA PHE A 208 -1.53 -0.80 -30.96
C PHE A 208 -2.30 -1.97 -30.31
N THR A 209 -3.60 -1.79 -30.09
CA THR A 209 -4.47 -2.80 -29.47
C THR A 209 -5.19 -3.69 -30.50
N GLN A 210 -4.86 -3.58 -31.78
CA GLN A 210 -5.38 -4.46 -32.84
C GLN A 210 -4.67 -5.80 -32.78
N THR A 211 -5.36 -6.81 -32.26
CA THR A 211 -4.87 -8.20 -32.13
C THR A 211 -6.01 -9.18 -32.40
N ALA A 212 -5.79 -10.47 -32.06
CA ALA A 212 -6.90 -11.41 -31.92
C ALA A 212 -7.93 -10.87 -30.94
N GLU A 213 -9.18 -11.24 -31.12
CA GLU A 213 -10.29 -10.74 -30.30
C GLU A 213 -10.08 -11.05 -28.82
N TYR A 214 -10.35 -10.07 -27.97
CA TYR A 214 -10.27 -10.15 -26.53
C TYR A 214 -11.57 -9.64 -25.88
N ASP A 215 -11.80 -10.05 -24.63
CA ASP A 215 -12.94 -9.63 -23.84
C ASP A 215 -12.59 -8.45 -22.92
N VAL A 216 -11.32 -8.33 -22.57
CA VAL A 216 -10.80 -7.29 -21.65
C VAL A 216 -9.36 -6.93 -22.03
N VAL A 217 -8.98 -5.70 -21.78
CA VAL A 217 -7.58 -5.25 -21.86
C VAL A 217 -7.03 -5.11 -20.45
N LEU A 218 -5.95 -5.81 -20.17
CA LEU A 218 -5.22 -5.71 -18.91
C LEU A 218 -4.02 -4.79 -19.09
N VAL A 219 -3.85 -3.83 -18.17
CA VAL A 219 -2.79 -2.83 -18.22
C VAL A 219 -1.91 -2.93 -17.00
N ALA A 220 -0.59 -2.94 -17.22
CA ALA A 220 0.43 -2.85 -16.19
C ALA A 220 1.24 -1.57 -16.39
N ASP A 221 0.80 -0.49 -15.76
CA ASP A 221 1.39 0.85 -15.84
C ASP A 221 1.26 1.53 -14.45
N GLU A 222 2.12 1.16 -13.52
CA GLU A 222 2.04 1.65 -12.14
C GLU A 222 2.34 3.13 -12.01
N ARG A 223 3.21 3.69 -12.87
CA ARG A 223 3.46 5.15 -12.90
C ARG A 223 2.31 5.95 -13.47
N GLY A 224 1.43 5.33 -14.27
CA GLY A 224 0.38 6.03 -14.99
C GLY A 224 0.89 6.82 -16.20
N ASP A 225 1.91 6.34 -16.88
CA ASP A 225 2.54 7.05 -17.99
C ASP A 225 1.69 7.02 -19.27
N PHE A 226 0.99 5.92 -19.55
CA PHE A 226 0.18 5.74 -20.76
C PHE A 226 -1.19 5.14 -20.51
N GLY A 227 -1.39 4.48 -19.38
CA GLY A 227 -2.56 3.65 -19.13
C GLY A 227 -3.87 4.44 -19.15
N GLU A 228 -3.85 5.73 -18.85
CA GLU A 228 -5.05 6.59 -18.92
C GLU A 228 -5.61 6.71 -20.35
N TYR A 229 -4.76 6.51 -21.37
CA TYR A 229 -5.16 6.59 -22.76
C TYR A 229 -5.74 5.29 -23.32
N VAL A 230 -5.69 4.20 -22.57
CA VAL A 230 -6.21 2.89 -23.01
C VAL A 230 -7.74 2.82 -22.97
N PRO A 231 -8.44 3.24 -21.90
CA PRO A 231 -9.89 3.19 -21.87
C PRO A 231 -10.53 3.99 -23.01
N TYR A 232 -11.50 3.38 -23.67
CA TYR A 232 -12.24 3.93 -24.82
C TYR A 232 -11.41 4.15 -26.10
N GLN A 233 -10.15 3.72 -26.13
CA GLN A 233 -9.24 3.87 -27.28
C GLN A 233 -8.81 2.53 -27.87
N THR A 234 -9.34 1.42 -27.38
CA THR A 234 -8.95 0.09 -27.84
C THR A 234 -9.61 -0.26 -29.17
N TRP A 235 -8.93 -1.09 -29.99
CA TRP A 235 -9.46 -1.54 -31.29
C TRP A 235 -10.85 -2.17 -31.15
N TYR A 236 -11.03 -3.12 -30.24
CA TYR A 236 -12.34 -3.60 -29.85
C TYR A 236 -12.85 -2.76 -28.67
N PRO A 237 -14.15 -2.38 -28.64
CA PRO A 237 -14.72 -1.63 -27.51
C PRO A 237 -14.89 -2.56 -26.31
N ARG A 238 -13.86 -2.75 -25.55
CA ARG A 238 -13.80 -3.66 -24.40
C ARG A 238 -13.42 -2.92 -23.11
N PRO A 239 -13.82 -3.44 -21.95
CA PRO A 239 -13.37 -2.89 -20.67
C PRO A 239 -11.85 -3.01 -20.51
N VAL A 240 -11.31 -2.09 -19.73
CA VAL A 240 -9.90 -2.03 -19.35
C VAL A 240 -9.79 -2.26 -17.85
N ALA A 241 -8.84 -3.06 -17.43
CA ALA A 241 -8.62 -3.41 -16.03
C ALA A 241 -7.12 -3.52 -15.72
N GLY A 242 -6.78 -3.53 -14.44
CA GLY A 242 -5.41 -3.58 -13.98
C GLY A 242 -5.02 -2.31 -13.27
N THR A 243 -3.91 -1.68 -13.66
CA THR A 243 -3.47 -0.42 -13.07
C THR A 243 -4.38 0.76 -13.40
N GLN A 244 -5.12 0.68 -14.52
CA GLN A 244 -6.11 1.67 -14.93
C GLN A 244 -7.44 0.99 -15.25
N GLY A 245 -8.50 1.77 -15.38
CA GLY A 245 -9.84 1.26 -15.60
C GLY A 245 -10.40 0.60 -14.34
N LEU A 246 -10.82 -0.65 -14.43
CA LEU A 246 -11.23 -1.46 -13.28
C LEU A 246 -9.99 -1.89 -12.51
N THR A 247 -9.69 -1.20 -11.43
CA THR A 247 -8.43 -1.35 -10.68
C THR A 247 -8.68 -2.01 -9.33
N PRO A 248 -8.02 -3.17 -9.04
CA PRO A 248 -8.04 -3.74 -7.71
C PRO A 248 -7.20 -2.89 -6.75
N VAL A 249 -7.77 -2.54 -5.61
CA VAL A 249 -7.12 -1.72 -4.58
C VAL A 249 -7.43 -2.24 -3.20
N GLY A 250 -6.55 -1.96 -2.24
CA GLY A 250 -6.78 -2.29 -0.84
C GLY A 250 -7.83 -1.40 -0.17
N TRP A 251 -8.03 -0.21 -0.71
CA TRP A 251 -8.98 0.77 -0.20
C TRP A 251 -9.40 1.75 -1.30
N HIS A 252 -10.68 2.12 -1.29
CA HIS A 252 -11.20 3.13 -2.21
C HIS A 252 -12.25 4.00 -1.51
N LYS A 253 -12.35 5.27 -1.92
CA LYS A 253 -13.27 6.25 -1.33
C LYS A 253 -14.76 5.88 -1.45
N THR A 254 -15.11 4.98 -2.35
CA THR A 254 -16.50 4.53 -2.56
C THR A 254 -16.91 3.36 -1.66
N VAL A 255 -15.98 2.80 -0.86
CA VAL A 255 -16.31 1.74 0.11
C VAL A 255 -17.09 2.35 1.27
N GLU A 256 -18.28 1.82 1.54
CA GLU A 256 -19.17 2.35 2.59
C GLU A 256 -19.46 1.35 3.70
N THR A 257 -19.09 0.07 3.52
CA THR A 257 -19.35 -1.02 4.46
C THR A 257 -18.36 -1.03 5.64
N TYR A 258 -18.76 -1.68 6.73
CA TYR A 258 -17.89 -1.91 7.90
C TYR A 258 -17.27 -0.63 8.52
N GLY A 259 -18.00 0.47 8.50
CA GLY A 259 -17.51 1.75 9.06
C GLY A 259 -16.59 2.55 8.13
N ALA A 260 -16.40 2.11 6.88
CA ALA A 260 -15.52 2.78 5.93
C ALA A 260 -15.95 4.22 5.62
N ALA A 261 -17.25 4.47 5.48
CA ALA A 261 -17.77 5.82 5.22
C ALA A 261 -17.43 6.79 6.36
N GLN A 262 -17.54 6.34 7.62
CA GLN A 262 -17.20 7.14 8.79
C GLN A 262 -15.68 7.40 8.86
N LEU A 263 -14.87 6.39 8.58
CA LEU A 263 -13.42 6.53 8.54
C LEU A 263 -13.00 7.57 7.49
N GLN A 264 -13.59 7.51 6.29
CA GLN A 264 -13.33 8.50 5.23
C GLN A 264 -13.70 9.92 5.67
N LYS A 265 -14.83 10.11 6.31
CA LYS A 265 -15.25 11.43 6.79
C LYS A 265 -14.28 11.98 7.84
N ARG A 266 -13.84 11.15 8.77
CA ARG A 266 -12.87 11.54 9.79
C ARG A 266 -11.50 11.87 9.17
N PHE A 267 -11.10 11.11 8.17
CA PHE A 267 -9.85 11.37 7.44
C PHE A 267 -9.94 12.68 6.64
N GLU A 268 -11.03 12.92 5.94
CA GLU A 268 -11.25 14.16 5.21
C GLU A 268 -11.28 15.37 6.14
N ALA A 269 -11.90 15.25 7.31
CA ALA A 269 -11.91 16.30 8.31
C ALA A 269 -10.50 16.63 8.83
N LEU A 270 -9.64 15.62 8.95
CA LEU A 270 -8.26 15.79 9.39
C LEU A 270 -7.36 16.40 8.30
N THR A 271 -7.54 16.01 7.05
CA THR A 271 -6.55 16.24 5.99
C THR A 271 -7.04 17.13 4.85
N GLY A 272 -8.34 17.30 4.67
CA GLY A 272 -8.93 17.99 3.53
C GLY A 272 -8.90 17.19 2.21
N ARG A 273 -8.55 15.92 2.24
CA ARG A 273 -8.51 15.02 1.09
C ARG A 273 -9.07 13.63 1.40
N TRP A 274 -9.31 12.84 0.37
CA TRP A 274 -9.72 11.45 0.53
C TRP A 274 -8.55 10.57 0.98
N MET A 275 -8.87 9.57 1.83
CA MET A 275 -7.93 8.51 2.20
C MET A 275 -7.63 7.65 0.98
N ASN A 276 -6.36 7.43 0.69
CA ASN A 276 -5.93 6.46 -0.32
C ASN A 276 -5.52 5.12 0.31
N ASP A 277 -5.10 4.16 -0.51
CA ASP A 277 -4.72 2.82 -0.06
C ASP A 277 -3.49 2.82 0.87
N ARG A 278 -2.54 3.73 0.67
CA ARG A 278 -1.36 3.87 1.55
C ARG A 278 -1.71 4.45 2.90
N ASP A 279 -2.60 5.43 2.94
CA ASP A 279 -3.13 5.96 4.19
C ASP A 279 -3.85 4.87 4.97
N PHE A 280 -4.68 4.08 4.28
CA PHE A 280 -5.38 2.96 4.89
C PHE A 280 -4.43 1.88 5.40
N ALA A 281 -3.39 1.55 4.64
CA ALA A 281 -2.37 0.58 5.07
C ALA A 281 -1.64 1.03 6.35
N ALA A 282 -1.26 2.31 6.43
CA ALA A 282 -0.63 2.86 7.62
C ALA A 282 -1.59 2.92 8.81
N TRP A 283 -2.85 3.30 8.55
CA TRP A 283 -3.90 3.26 9.58
C TRP A 283 -4.11 1.84 10.12
N MET A 284 -4.20 0.85 9.23
CA MET A 284 -4.32 -0.56 9.61
C MET A 284 -3.13 -1.04 10.44
N ALA A 285 -1.91 -0.67 10.06
CA ALA A 285 -0.71 -1.05 10.79
C ALA A 285 -0.75 -0.55 12.25
N VAL A 286 -1.05 0.72 12.46
CA VAL A 286 -1.17 1.30 13.81
C VAL A 286 -2.32 0.65 14.59
N ARG A 287 -3.46 0.43 13.94
CA ARG A 287 -4.61 -0.21 14.59
C ARG A 287 -4.35 -1.66 14.96
N SER A 288 -3.59 -2.40 14.14
CA SER A 288 -3.15 -3.76 14.48
C SER A 288 -2.26 -3.76 15.72
N ILE A 289 -1.31 -2.84 15.80
CA ILE A 289 -0.48 -2.67 17.00
C ILE A 289 -1.36 -2.38 18.22
N ALA A 290 -2.30 -1.45 18.09
CA ALA A 290 -3.19 -1.08 19.19
C ALA A 290 -4.08 -2.24 19.64
N SER A 291 -4.59 -3.04 18.70
CA SER A 291 -5.38 -4.24 19.01
C SER A 291 -4.55 -5.27 19.78
N ALA A 292 -3.32 -5.54 19.32
CA ALA A 292 -2.42 -6.47 19.99
C ALA A 292 -2.04 -5.99 21.40
N VAL A 293 -1.67 -4.72 21.54
CA VAL A 293 -1.32 -4.12 22.83
C VAL A 293 -2.50 -4.15 23.81
N SER A 294 -3.72 -3.91 23.33
CA SER A 294 -4.92 -4.00 24.16
C SER A 294 -5.11 -5.40 24.77
N LYS A 295 -4.80 -6.44 24.00
CA LYS A 295 -4.93 -7.85 24.44
C LYS A 295 -3.77 -8.26 25.34
N LEU A 296 -2.54 -7.89 24.98
CA LEU A 296 -1.32 -8.33 25.66
C LEU A 296 -0.95 -7.48 26.87
N ARG A 297 -1.42 -6.23 26.93
CA ARG A 297 -1.07 -5.24 27.96
C ARG A 297 0.42 -4.95 28.04
N GLN A 298 1.12 -5.08 26.92
CA GLN A 298 2.55 -4.85 26.78
C GLN A 298 2.87 -4.47 25.32
N THR A 299 4.11 -4.00 25.08
CA THR A 299 4.58 -3.52 23.78
C THR A 299 5.77 -4.30 23.21
N GLU A 300 6.03 -5.49 23.75
CA GLU A 300 7.17 -6.31 23.32
C GLU A 300 6.93 -6.77 21.85
N PRO A 301 7.86 -6.47 20.90
CA PRO A 301 7.66 -6.68 19.47
C PRO A 301 7.34 -8.14 19.09
N MET A 302 8.06 -9.09 19.66
CA MET A 302 7.87 -10.51 19.30
C MET A 302 6.55 -11.07 19.85
N ALA A 303 6.08 -10.58 21.01
CA ALA A 303 4.78 -10.94 21.53
C ALA A 303 3.64 -10.42 20.63
N ILE A 304 3.77 -9.18 20.13
CA ILE A 304 2.83 -8.61 19.16
C ILE A 304 2.84 -9.41 17.86
N ARG A 305 4.04 -9.74 17.35
CA ARG A 305 4.18 -10.53 16.13
C ARG A 305 3.52 -11.91 16.22
N GLN A 306 3.61 -12.56 17.35
CA GLN A 306 3.00 -13.89 17.55
C GLN A 306 1.47 -13.83 17.59
N LEU A 307 0.89 -12.69 17.97
CA LEU A 307 -0.55 -12.51 18.01
C LEU A 307 -1.14 -12.18 16.64
N GLU A 308 -0.39 -11.48 15.78
CA GLU A 308 -0.81 -11.06 14.43
C GLU A 308 -0.47 -12.13 13.37
#